data_0b24724a2a34b30324e9a1fd4dc3756c
#
_entry.id   0b24724a2a34b30324e9a1fd4dc3756c
#
_cell.length_a   1.000
_cell.length_b   1.000
_cell.length_c   1.000
_cell.angle_alpha   90.00
_cell.angle_beta   90.00
_cell.angle_gamma   90.00
#
_symmetry.space_group_name_H-M   'P 1'
#
loop_
_entity.id
_entity.type
_entity.pdbx_description
1 polymer ?
#
loop_
_entity_poly.entity_id
_entity_poly.type
_entity_poly.pdbx_seq_one_letter_code
_entity_poly.pdbx_strand_id
1 'polypeptide(L)'
;MRKSLFKTGRSVFLLTFALFLCLMAVGCGFNKKGDKEKMEYTVCDETKIPDELRDIIEEKKAGVFKLSYVNNDAMYIAVGYGAHNRQNLSVIVDDVYKTDNAIYVDTNLYTTDEIDVAGSASGGDAIRAGEPSMYPYVVIKCNKYDLPVVFDVD
;
A
#
# COMPACT_ATOMS: atom_id res chain seq x y z
N MET A 1 -25.47 -65.26 16.43
CA MET A 1 -25.15 -63.97 17.16
C MET A 1 -23.96 -63.23 16.55
N ARG A 2 -23.95 -62.85 15.30
CA ARG A 2 -22.81 -62.17 14.64
C ARG A 2 -23.18 -60.95 13.77
N LYS A 3 -24.42 -60.49 13.81
CA LYS A 3 -24.93 -59.40 12.96
C LYS A 3 -25.13 -58.04 13.65
N SER A 4 -24.93 -57.91 14.95
CA SER A 4 -25.18 -56.65 15.65
C SER A 4 -23.92 -55.79 15.83
N LEU A 5 -22.72 -56.36 15.83
CA LEU A 5 -21.45 -55.65 15.98
C LEU A 5 -21.04 -54.81 14.77
N PHE A 6 -21.49 -55.16 13.57
CA PHE A 6 -21.19 -54.40 12.35
C PHE A 6 -22.01 -53.13 12.20
N LYS A 7 -23.18 -53.06 12.81
CA LYS A 7 -24.04 -51.87 12.77
C LYS A 7 -23.57 -50.73 13.67
N THR A 8 -23.04 -51.07 14.82
CA THR A 8 -22.50 -50.07 15.76
C THR A 8 -21.20 -49.44 15.27
N GLY A 9 -20.30 -50.19 14.62
CA GLY A 9 -19.07 -49.64 14.06
C GLY A 9 -19.27 -48.63 12.96
N ARG A 10 -20.27 -48.86 12.07
CA ARG A 10 -20.62 -47.91 11.00
C ARG A 10 -21.26 -46.63 11.53
N SER A 11 -22.06 -46.74 12.61
CA SER A 11 -22.70 -45.57 13.21
C SER A 11 -21.66 -44.70 13.96
N VAL A 12 -20.72 -45.30 14.66
CA VAL A 12 -19.65 -44.58 15.35
C VAL A 12 -18.71 -43.93 14.35
N PHE A 13 -18.37 -44.60 13.26
CA PHE A 13 -17.51 -44.06 12.20
C PHE A 13 -18.18 -42.84 11.48
N LEU A 14 -19.47 -42.93 11.23
CA LEU A 14 -20.22 -41.80 10.65
C LEU A 14 -20.32 -40.61 11.62
N LEU A 15 -20.47 -40.83 12.90
CA LEU A 15 -20.51 -39.78 13.92
C LEU A 15 -19.11 -39.12 14.09
N THR A 16 -18.03 -39.87 14.07
CA THR A 16 -16.65 -39.32 14.15
C THR A 16 -16.30 -38.55 12.88
N PHE A 17 -16.72 -39.03 11.72
CA PHE A 17 -16.51 -38.35 10.43
C PHE A 17 -17.33 -37.04 10.34
N ALA A 18 -18.58 -37.04 10.81
CA ALA A 18 -19.41 -35.83 10.87
C ALA A 18 -18.83 -34.79 11.85
N LEU A 19 -18.30 -35.24 13.03
CA LEU A 19 -17.63 -34.37 13.98
C LEU A 19 -16.34 -33.77 13.43
N PHE A 20 -15.58 -34.55 12.65
CA PHE A 20 -14.36 -34.06 11.97
C PHE A 20 -14.68 -33.05 10.86
N LEU A 21 -15.78 -33.26 10.11
CA LEU A 21 -16.23 -32.29 9.11
C LEU A 21 -16.69 -30.96 9.74
N CYS A 22 -17.35 -31.00 10.90
CA CYS A 22 -17.75 -29.80 11.65
C CYS A 22 -16.53 -29.00 12.16
N LEU A 23 -15.44 -29.67 12.55
CA LEU A 23 -14.21 -28.99 13.00
C LEU A 23 -13.48 -28.27 11.86
N MET A 24 -13.61 -28.75 10.60
CA MET A 24 -13.02 -28.07 9.44
C MET A 24 -13.82 -26.85 8.98
N ALA A 25 -15.09 -26.70 9.38
CA ALA A 25 -15.93 -25.56 9.01
C ALA A 25 -15.68 -24.30 9.86
N VAL A 26 -14.97 -24.41 10.99
CA VAL A 26 -14.68 -23.26 11.88
C VAL A 26 -13.39 -22.53 11.48
N GLY A 27 -12.68 -23.01 10.46
CA GLY A 27 -11.40 -22.47 10.00
C GLY A 27 -11.46 -21.32 8.99
N CYS A 28 -12.65 -20.86 8.57
CA CYS A 28 -12.77 -19.62 7.80
C CYS A 28 -12.66 -18.44 8.75
N GLY A 29 -11.42 -17.97 8.97
CA GLY A 29 -11.15 -16.72 9.64
C GLY A 29 -11.99 -15.62 9.00
N PHE A 30 -12.86 -15.02 9.77
CA PHE A 30 -13.46 -13.72 9.48
C PHE A 30 -12.27 -12.74 9.33
N ASN A 31 -11.83 -12.49 8.10
CA ASN A 31 -11.13 -11.28 7.79
C ASN A 31 -12.12 -10.13 8.02
N LYS A 32 -12.24 -9.67 9.25
CA LYS A 32 -12.74 -8.33 9.51
C LYS A 32 -11.76 -7.41 8.79
N LYS A 33 -12.15 -6.93 7.62
CA LYS A 33 -11.54 -5.77 7.00
C LYS A 33 -11.69 -4.69 8.07
N GLY A 34 -10.60 -4.34 8.75
CA GLY A 34 -10.62 -3.36 9.83
C GLY A 34 -11.30 -2.09 9.31
N ASP A 35 -12.10 -1.46 10.14
CA ASP A 35 -12.77 -0.22 9.75
C ASP A 35 -11.69 0.78 9.29
N LYS A 36 -11.88 1.36 8.10
CA LYS A 36 -10.99 2.38 7.55
C LYS A 36 -11.16 3.66 8.37
N GLU A 37 -10.11 4.08 9.03
CA GLU A 37 -10.06 5.35 9.75
C GLU A 37 -9.18 6.33 8.95
N LYS A 38 -9.77 7.44 8.52
CA LYS A 38 -9.05 8.47 7.78
C LYS A 38 -7.97 9.09 8.67
N MET A 39 -6.77 9.26 8.13
CA MET A 39 -5.64 9.84 8.83
C MET A 39 -5.45 11.30 8.47
N GLU A 40 -5.00 12.09 9.44
CA GLU A 40 -4.47 13.43 9.18
C GLU A 40 -3.01 13.32 8.74
N TYR A 41 -2.68 13.91 7.61
CA TYR A 41 -1.33 13.99 7.09
C TYR A 41 -1.08 15.34 6.41
N THR A 42 0.19 15.64 6.19
CA THR A 42 0.64 16.82 5.46
C THR A 42 1.64 16.40 4.40
N VAL A 43 1.47 16.83 3.17
CA VAL A 43 2.49 16.69 2.12
C VAL A 43 3.64 17.65 2.45
N CYS A 44 4.85 17.12 2.49
CA CYS A 44 6.04 17.89 2.84
C CYS A 44 6.64 18.58 1.62
N ASP A 45 6.92 19.87 1.78
CA ASP A 45 7.85 20.55 0.89
C ASP A 45 9.28 20.03 1.18
N GLU A 46 10.17 20.10 0.19
CA GLU A 46 11.56 19.64 0.33
C GLU A 46 12.29 20.23 1.55
N THR A 47 12.01 21.48 1.91
CA THR A 47 12.60 22.15 3.06
C THR A 47 12.13 21.61 4.42
N LYS A 48 11.04 20.86 4.44
CA LYS A 48 10.45 20.25 5.64
C LYS A 48 10.78 18.78 5.80
N ILE A 49 11.48 18.19 4.84
CA ILE A 49 11.95 16.81 4.89
C ILE A 49 13.21 16.79 5.79
N PRO A 50 13.28 15.90 6.80
CA PRO A 50 14.51 15.72 7.60
C PRO A 50 15.72 15.43 6.72
N ASP A 51 16.88 15.95 7.09
CA ASP A 51 18.11 15.83 6.28
C ASP A 51 18.47 14.37 6.03
N GLU A 52 18.38 13.51 7.05
CA GLU A 52 18.69 12.09 6.92
C GLU A 52 17.72 11.38 5.96
N LEU A 53 16.46 11.76 5.97
CA LEU A 53 15.48 11.21 5.03
C LEU A 53 15.73 11.69 3.60
N ARG A 54 16.14 12.96 3.45
CA ARG A 54 16.50 13.54 2.16
C ARG A 54 17.69 12.81 1.54
N ASP A 55 18.73 12.51 2.32
CA ASP A 55 19.90 11.76 1.88
C ASP A 55 19.50 10.35 1.38
N ILE A 56 18.61 9.67 2.11
CA ILE A 56 18.09 8.36 1.69
C ILE A 56 17.31 8.45 0.38
N ILE A 57 16.48 9.49 0.22
CA ILE A 57 15.74 9.72 -1.01
C ILE A 57 16.68 9.98 -2.18
N GLU A 58 17.69 10.83 -2.00
CA GLU A 58 18.68 11.13 -3.03
C GLU A 58 19.43 9.87 -3.52
N GLU A 59 19.76 8.96 -2.60
CA GLU A 59 20.38 7.69 -2.95
C GLU A 59 19.45 6.77 -3.74
N LYS A 60 18.14 6.79 -3.44
CA LYS A 60 17.17 5.84 -3.96
C LYS A 60 16.36 6.34 -5.15
N LYS A 61 16.31 7.65 -5.40
CA LYS A 61 15.36 8.27 -6.35
C LYS A 61 15.49 7.80 -7.80
N ALA A 62 16.63 7.24 -8.20
CA ALA A 62 16.79 6.67 -9.54
C ALA A 62 15.93 5.42 -9.77
N GLY A 63 15.59 4.69 -8.72
CA GLY A 63 14.69 3.55 -8.75
C GLY A 63 13.35 3.86 -8.08
N VAL A 64 12.36 2.99 -8.29
CA VAL A 64 11.12 3.04 -7.53
C VAL A 64 11.43 2.70 -6.06
N PHE A 65 10.95 3.51 -5.15
CA PHE A 65 11.15 3.25 -3.72
C PHE A 65 9.89 3.54 -2.90
N LYS A 66 9.77 2.83 -1.79
CA LYS A 66 8.72 2.98 -0.79
C LYS A 66 9.37 2.83 0.57
N LEU A 67 9.25 3.81 1.42
CA LEU A 67 9.88 3.78 2.74
C LEU A 67 9.09 4.57 3.77
N SER A 68 9.24 4.19 5.03
CA SER A 68 8.79 4.95 6.18
C SER A 68 9.99 5.31 7.05
N TYR A 69 9.99 6.53 7.56
CA TYR A 69 11.02 7.08 8.41
C TYR A 69 10.38 7.71 9.65
N VAL A 70 10.91 7.42 10.81
CA VAL A 70 10.39 7.94 12.07
C VAL A 70 11.45 8.83 12.71
N ASN A 71 11.07 10.07 13.03
CA ASN A 71 11.91 11.01 13.75
C ASN A 71 11.09 11.62 14.91
N ASN A 72 11.56 11.39 16.15
CA ASN A 72 10.86 11.79 17.35
C ASN A 72 9.39 11.32 17.38
N ASP A 73 8.44 12.26 17.33
CA ASP A 73 7.00 12.00 17.42
C ASP A 73 6.29 12.01 16.04
N ALA A 74 7.03 12.13 14.96
CA ALA A 74 6.50 12.16 13.61
C ALA A 74 6.96 10.96 12.78
N MET A 75 6.06 10.50 11.91
CA MET A 75 6.34 9.52 10.89
C MET A 75 6.28 10.20 9.52
N TYR A 76 7.26 9.88 8.69
CA TYR A 76 7.33 10.30 7.30
C TYR A 76 7.21 9.07 6.42
N ILE A 77 6.38 9.16 5.40
CA ILE A 77 6.18 8.09 4.43
C ILE A 77 6.54 8.67 3.07
N ALA A 78 7.48 8.04 2.38
CA ALA A 78 7.98 8.52 1.09
C ALA A 78 7.75 7.45 0.01
N VAL A 79 7.25 7.89 -1.14
CA VAL A 79 7.01 7.09 -2.32
C VAL A 79 7.67 7.77 -3.52
N GLY A 80 8.53 7.05 -4.22
CA GLY A 80 9.19 7.53 -5.43
C GLY A 80 8.97 6.57 -6.59
N TYR A 81 8.77 7.14 -7.76
CA TYR A 81 8.44 6.43 -8.99
C TYR A 81 9.66 6.15 -9.89
N GLY A 82 10.87 6.52 -9.42
CA GLY A 82 12.09 6.30 -10.15
C GLY A 82 12.37 7.37 -11.22
N ALA A 83 13.29 7.06 -12.11
CA ALA A 83 13.74 7.95 -13.16
C ALA A 83 12.79 7.96 -14.36
N HIS A 84 12.37 9.13 -14.78
CA HIS A 84 11.51 9.34 -15.94
C HIS A 84 12.11 10.31 -16.93
N ASN A 85 11.92 10.03 -18.23
CA ASN A 85 12.35 10.90 -19.33
C ASN A 85 11.29 11.94 -19.72
N ARG A 86 10.11 11.90 -19.07
CA ARG A 86 9.05 12.87 -19.24
C ARG A 86 9.24 14.03 -18.28
N GLN A 87 8.90 15.24 -18.75
CA GLN A 87 8.72 16.40 -17.90
C GLN A 87 7.24 16.49 -17.46
N ASN A 88 6.95 17.33 -16.50
CA ASN A 88 5.59 17.58 -16.01
C ASN A 88 4.89 16.39 -15.35
N LEU A 89 5.66 15.59 -14.61
CA LEU A 89 5.09 14.53 -13.78
C LEU A 89 4.86 15.02 -12.35
N SER A 90 3.73 14.64 -11.77
CA SER A 90 3.38 14.93 -10.38
C SER A 90 2.89 13.67 -9.69
N VAL A 91 3.32 13.47 -8.45
CA VAL A 91 2.79 12.39 -7.62
C VAL A 91 1.65 12.93 -6.79
N ILE A 92 0.48 12.29 -6.90
CA ILE A 92 -0.71 12.64 -6.14
C ILE A 92 -0.93 11.57 -5.07
N VAL A 93 -1.30 12.01 -3.88
CA VAL A 93 -1.72 11.15 -2.78
C VAL A 93 -3.23 11.06 -2.85
N ASP A 94 -3.76 9.90 -3.26
CA ASP A 94 -5.19 9.70 -3.47
C ASP A 94 -5.90 9.37 -2.15
N ASP A 95 -5.32 8.49 -1.33
CA ASP A 95 -5.91 8.16 -0.01
C ASP A 95 -4.81 7.80 1.02
N VAL A 96 -5.06 8.18 2.27
CA VAL A 96 -4.25 7.76 3.42
C VAL A 96 -5.19 7.41 4.57
N TYR A 97 -5.18 6.16 4.95
CA TYR A 97 -6.01 5.66 6.03
C TYR A 97 -5.28 4.60 6.85
N LYS A 98 -5.74 4.37 8.05
CA LYS A 98 -5.28 3.27 8.89
C LYS A 98 -6.40 2.30 9.21
N THR A 99 -6.00 1.10 9.56
CA THR A 99 -6.84 0.07 10.18
C THR A 99 -6.19 -0.35 11.48
N ASP A 100 -6.77 -1.31 12.17
CA ASP A 100 -6.14 -1.89 13.38
C ASP A 100 -4.78 -2.54 13.10
N ASN A 101 -4.47 -2.86 11.84
CA ASN A 101 -3.31 -3.67 11.47
C ASN A 101 -2.24 -2.94 10.65
N ALA A 102 -2.59 -1.87 9.96
CA ALA A 102 -1.67 -1.18 9.04
C ALA A 102 -2.13 0.23 8.68
N ILE A 103 -1.18 1.03 8.20
CA ILE A 103 -1.40 2.29 7.49
C ILE A 103 -1.37 1.98 6.00
N TYR A 104 -2.33 2.50 5.26
CA TYR A 104 -2.41 2.37 3.81
C TYR A 104 -2.19 3.73 3.17
N VAL A 105 -1.33 3.75 2.17
CA VAL A 105 -1.00 4.94 1.39
C VAL A 105 -1.18 4.60 -0.08
N ASP A 106 -2.10 5.32 -0.71
CA ASP A 106 -2.43 5.21 -2.12
C ASP A 106 -1.89 6.44 -2.85
N THR A 107 -1.06 6.20 -3.86
CA THR A 107 -0.43 7.28 -4.64
C THR A 107 -0.39 6.91 -6.12
N ASN A 108 -0.58 7.92 -6.96
CA ASN A 108 -0.51 7.78 -8.41
C ASN A 108 0.39 8.83 -9.04
N LEU A 109 1.00 8.45 -10.17
CA LEU A 109 1.81 9.34 -11.00
C LEU A 109 0.97 9.91 -12.13
N TYR A 110 0.81 11.22 -12.15
CA TYR A 110 0.05 11.93 -13.17
C TYR A 110 0.95 12.81 -14.03
N THR A 111 0.56 12.97 -15.28
CA THR A 111 1.13 14.03 -16.13
C THR A 111 0.35 15.30 -15.86
N THR A 112 1.02 16.43 -15.67
CA THR A 112 0.36 17.73 -15.41
C THR A 112 -0.61 18.10 -16.53
N ASP A 113 -0.35 17.64 -17.76
CA ASP A 113 -1.23 17.83 -18.92
C ASP A 113 -2.59 17.09 -18.78
N GLU A 114 -2.66 16.06 -17.95
CA GLU A 114 -3.90 15.32 -17.67
C GLU A 114 -4.75 15.99 -16.58
N ILE A 115 -4.13 16.80 -15.73
CA ILE A 115 -4.82 17.54 -14.67
C ILE A 115 -5.54 18.78 -15.27
N ASP A 116 -5.01 19.33 -16.35
CA ASP A 116 -5.58 20.50 -17.04
C ASP A 116 -6.65 20.14 -18.10
N VAL A 117 -6.89 18.88 -18.41
CA VAL A 117 -7.77 18.43 -19.51
C VAL A 117 -9.27 18.42 -19.15
N ALA A 118 -9.72 19.33 -18.32
CA ALA A 118 -11.08 19.84 -18.56
C ALA A 118 -11.11 20.88 -19.72
N GLY A 119 -9.98 21.11 -20.38
CA GLY A 119 -9.93 22.02 -21.53
C GLY A 119 -8.59 22.06 -22.25
N SER A 120 -8.51 21.43 -23.38
CA SER A 120 -7.55 21.53 -24.49
C SER A 120 -6.41 20.51 -24.56
N ALA A 121 -6.57 19.66 -25.56
CA ALA A 121 -5.49 18.86 -26.11
C ALA A 121 -4.53 19.74 -26.95
N SER A 122 -3.23 19.68 -26.67
CA SER A 122 -2.18 19.94 -27.68
C SER A 122 -0.78 19.54 -27.19
N GLY A 123 -0.08 18.74 -27.98
CA GLY A 123 1.38 18.72 -28.03
C GLY A 123 2.04 17.50 -27.43
N GLY A 124 2.09 16.39 -28.21
CA GLY A 124 2.98 15.28 -27.91
C GLY A 124 4.44 15.72 -28.06
N ASP A 125 5.17 15.85 -26.96
CA ASP A 125 6.62 15.98 -27.00
C ASP A 125 7.26 14.60 -27.26
N ALA A 126 8.03 14.55 -28.34
CA ALA A 126 8.78 13.36 -28.74
C ALA A 126 9.74 12.97 -27.63
N ILE A 127 9.60 11.73 -27.13
CA ILE A 127 10.53 11.09 -26.21
C ILE A 127 11.92 11.11 -26.83
N ARG A 128 12.81 11.96 -26.34
CA ARG A 128 14.24 11.87 -26.66
C ARG A 128 14.84 10.81 -25.74
N ALA A 129 15.45 9.80 -26.35
CA ALA A 129 16.31 8.87 -25.61
C ALA A 129 17.51 9.69 -25.07
N GLY A 130 17.43 10.08 -23.80
CA GLY A 130 18.40 10.88 -23.09
C GLY A 130 18.40 10.51 -21.61
N GLU A 131 19.24 11.15 -20.83
CA GLU A 131 19.26 10.99 -19.38
C GLU A 131 17.88 11.34 -18.77
N PRO A 132 17.47 10.66 -17.66
CA PRO A 132 16.20 10.94 -17.01
C PRO A 132 16.16 12.39 -16.54
N SER A 133 15.06 13.07 -16.83
CA SER A 133 14.89 14.49 -16.53
C SER A 133 14.16 14.76 -15.21
N MET A 134 13.49 13.75 -14.66
CA MET A 134 12.73 13.85 -13.42
C MET A 134 12.83 12.57 -12.57
N TYR A 135 12.72 12.78 -11.26
CA TYR A 135 12.65 11.72 -10.25
C TYR A 135 11.43 12.02 -9.36
N PRO A 136 10.21 11.78 -9.85
CA PRO A 136 9.02 12.16 -9.11
C PRO A 136 8.88 11.34 -7.82
N TYR A 137 8.66 12.04 -6.71
CA TYR A 137 8.39 11.43 -5.42
C TYR A 137 7.48 12.33 -4.58
N VAL A 138 6.88 11.75 -3.56
CA VAL A 138 6.10 12.46 -2.54
C VAL A 138 6.55 12.02 -1.16
N VAL A 139 6.54 12.95 -0.22
CA VAL A 139 6.76 12.69 1.20
C VAL A 139 5.56 13.23 1.97
N ILE A 140 4.92 12.38 2.74
CA ILE A 140 3.87 12.79 3.68
C ILE A 140 4.36 12.65 5.10
N LYS A 141 3.93 13.56 5.96
CA LYS A 141 4.18 13.57 7.41
C LYS A 141 2.87 13.32 8.13
N CYS A 142 2.86 12.41 9.07
CA CYS A 142 1.75 12.13 9.97
C CYS A 142 2.23 11.93 11.42
N ASN A 143 1.30 11.73 12.33
CA ASN A 143 1.63 11.29 13.68
C ASN A 143 2.33 9.94 13.63
N LYS A 144 3.17 9.67 14.63
CA LYS A 144 3.83 8.37 14.77
C LYS A 144 2.81 7.30 15.16
N TYR A 145 2.83 6.20 14.42
CA TYR A 145 2.07 5.00 14.71
C TYR A 145 3.01 3.79 14.76
N ASP A 146 2.70 2.83 15.61
CA ASP A 146 3.40 1.54 15.66
C ASP A 146 2.66 0.51 14.78
N LEU A 147 2.51 0.87 13.52
CA LEU A 147 1.82 0.07 12.51
C LEU A 147 2.67 -0.02 11.24
N PRO A 148 2.67 -1.17 10.56
CA PRO A 148 3.32 -1.30 9.25
C PRO A 148 2.62 -0.41 8.21
N VAL A 149 3.38 0.05 7.23
CA VAL A 149 2.86 0.81 6.09
C VAL A 149 2.69 -0.11 4.89
N VAL A 150 1.51 -0.10 4.32
CA VAL A 150 1.15 -0.79 3.08
C VAL A 150 0.99 0.26 1.99
N PHE A 151 1.68 0.06 0.89
CA PHE A 151 1.67 0.97 -0.25
C PHE A 151 0.85 0.36 -1.39
N ASP A 152 -0.19 1.08 -1.81
CA ASP A 152 -0.91 0.85 -3.04
C ASP A 152 -0.41 1.88 -4.06
N VAL A 153 0.26 1.42 -5.09
CA VAL A 153 0.96 2.28 -6.05
C VAL A 153 0.79 1.62 -7.42
N ASP A 154 0.00 2.25 -8.25
CA ASP A 154 -0.23 1.88 -9.64
C ASP A 154 0.76 2.58 -10.59
#